data_6889be002aae6ef922639d26a6042f31
#
_entry.id   6889be002aae6ef922639d26a6042f31
#
_cell.length_a   1.000
_cell.length_b   1.000
_cell.length_c   1.000
_cell.angle_alpha   90.00
_cell.angle_beta   90.00
_cell.angle_gamma   90.00
#
_symmetry.space_group_name_H-M   'P 1'
#
loop_
_entity.id
_entity.type
_entity.pdbx_description
1 polymer ?
#
loop_
_entity_poly.entity_id
_entity_poly.type
_entity_poly.pdbx_seq_one_letter_code
_entity_poly.pdbx_strand_id
1 'polypeptide(L)'
;GWPADPILAGGKHVVVVGGGDTASDCVGTAFRQGAVKVTQLDIRPMPPEKEDKLAVWPFWATKMRTSSSQAEGAIREFQVATLEFVGEDGVLTGVKCCQVDDRRKPIAGTEFIIKADLAFIAIGFSGPFTDSVLKEMNGKLTLNTDRRGSTNVVANETDYRTSVDKLWAAGDVRRGQSLVVWAIREGRQAARAIDEALMGATVLPR
;
A
#
# COMPACT_ATOMS: atom_id res chain seq x y z
N GLY A 1 7.39 9.47 -20.86
CA GLY A 1 7.29 8.30 -21.73
C GLY A 1 7.55 7.02 -20.97
N TRP A 2 7.14 5.90 -21.52
CA TRP A 2 7.46 4.59 -20.97
C TRP A 2 8.98 4.36 -21.07
N PRO A 3 9.62 3.64 -20.12
CA PRO A 3 11.02 3.26 -20.26
C PRO A 3 11.24 2.46 -21.54
N ALA A 4 12.41 2.66 -22.14
CA ALA A 4 12.75 1.97 -23.41
C ALA A 4 12.80 0.43 -23.24
N ASP A 5 13.07 -0.05 -22.02
CA ASP A 5 13.13 -1.46 -21.66
C ASP A 5 12.30 -1.72 -20.38
N PRO A 6 10.98 -1.91 -20.50
CA PRO A 6 10.11 -2.11 -19.34
C PRO A 6 10.29 -3.51 -18.76
N ILE A 7 10.26 -3.61 -17.42
CA ILE A 7 10.23 -4.90 -16.73
C ILE A 7 8.83 -5.49 -16.90
N LEU A 8 8.70 -6.58 -17.64
CA LEU A 8 7.44 -7.28 -17.92
C LEU A 8 7.40 -8.64 -17.23
N ALA A 9 6.20 -9.11 -16.92
CA ALA A 9 5.94 -10.40 -16.28
C ALA A 9 5.78 -11.57 -17.27
N GLY A 10 5.76 -11.31 -18.57
CA GLY A 10 5.56 -12.35 -19.61
C GLY A 10 6.55 -13.50 -19.50
N GLY A 11 6.04 -14.73 -19.48
CA GLY A 11 6.84 -15.96 -19.37
C GLY A 11 7.49 -16.23 -18.02
N LYS A 12 7.20 -15.40 -16.97
CA LYS A 12 7.87 -15.45 -15.66
C LYS A 12 7.01 -16.10 -14.58
N HIS A 13 7.71 -16.67 -13.59
CA HIS A 13 7.14 -16.98 -12.28
C HIS A 13 7.22 -15.71 -11.44
N VAL A 14 6.08 -15.17 -11.03
CA VAL A 14 5.97 -13.91 -10.30
C VAL A 14 5.59 -14.17 -8.85
N VAL A 15 6.28 -13.53 -7.92
CA VAL A 15 5.91 -13.49 -6.49
C VAL A 15 5.48 -12.07 -6.13
N VAL A 16 4.30 -11.93 -5.53
CA VAL A 16 3.77 -10.67 -5.01
C VAL A 16 3.74 -10.73 -3.50
N VAL A 17 4.57 -9.92 -2.86
CA VAL A 17 4.65 -9.83 -1.38
C VAL A 17 3.67 -8.77 -0.90
N GLY A 18 2.58 -9.20 -0.27
CA GLY A 18 1.54 -8.34 0.28
C GLY A 18 0.13 -8.85 -0.02
N GLY A 19 -0.82 -8.54 0.85
CA GLY A 19 -2.21 -9.02 0.76
C GLY A 19 -3.25 -7.91 0.58
N GLY A 20 -2.84 -6.67 0.26
CA GLY A 20 -3.72 -5.52 0.05
C GLY A 20 -4.11 -5.31 -1.42
N ASP A 21 -4.79 -4.19 -1.68
CA ASP A 21 -5.30 -3.84 -3.02
C ASP A 21 -4.17 -3.64 -4.03
N THR A 22 -3.07 -3.00 -3.62
CA THR A 22 -1.86 -2.85 -4.47
C THR A 22 -1.31 -4.21 -4.91
N ALA A 23 -1.26 -5.17 -3.99
CA ALA A 23 -0.82 -6.53 -4.32
C ALA A 23 -1.79 -7.22 -5.29
N SER A 24 -3.09 -7.02 -5.11
CA SER A 24 -4.12 -7.52 -6.03
C SER A 24 -3.94 -6.96 -7.45
N ASP A 25 -3.64 -5.66 -7.58
CA ASP A 25 -3.38 -5.03 -8.86
C ASP A 25 -2.09 -5.55 -9.52
N CYS A 26 -1.04 -5.80 -8.72
CA CYS A 26 0.18 -6.45 -9.21
C CYS A 26 -0.10 -7.86 -9.75
N VAL A 27 -0.94 -8.64 -9.04
CA VAL A 27 -1.36 -9.99 -9.47
C VAL A 27 -2.04 -9.94 -10.83
N GLY A 28 -3.10 -9.14 -10.98
CA GLY A 28 -3.83 -9.05 -12.24
C GLY A 28 -2.99 -8.51 -13.39
N THR A 29 -2.14 -7.51 -13.12
CA THR A 29 -1.24 -6.96 -14.13
C THR A 29 -0.23 -8.02 -14.61
N ALA A 30 0.33 -8.83 -13.69
CA ALA A 30 1.24 -9.89 -14.05
C ALA A 30 0.58 -10.95 -14.94
N PHE A 31 -0.65 -11.38 -14.65
CA PHE A 31 -1.39 -12.30 -15.52
C PHE A 31 -1.65 -11.71 -16.89
N ARG A 32 -2.13 -10.47 -16.96
CA ARG A 32 -2.41 -9.79 -18.24
C ARG A 32 -1.17 -9.54 -19.07
N GLN A 33 0.01 -9.52 -18.46
CA GLN A 33 1.31 -9.51 -19.15
C GLN A 33 1.80 -10.90 -19.57
N GLY A 34 1.08 -11.97 -19.23
CA GLY A 34 1.42 -13.34 -19.61
C GLY A 34 2.37 -14.06 -18.64
N ALA A 35 2.30 -13.76 -17.34
CA ALA A 35 3.03 -14.54 -16.33
C ALA A 35 2.61 -16.02 -16.36
N VAL A 36 3.57 -16.93 -16.22
CA VAL A 36 3.31 -18.37 -16.18
C VAL A 36 2.65 -18.79 -14.86
N LYS A 37 3.06 -18.14 -13.79
CA LYS A 37 2.55 -18.40 -12.43
C LYS A 37 2.65 -17.12 -11.61
N VAL A 38 1.61 -16.84 -10.83
CA VAL A 38 1.62 -15.73 -9.87
C VAL A 38 1.29 -16.26 -8.47
N THR A 39 2.21 -16.07 -7.53
CA THR A 39 2.03 -16.42 -6.12
C THR A 39 1.98 -15.16 -5.30
N GLN A 40 0.88 -14.96 -4.55
CA GLN A 40 0.70 -13.85 -3.63
C GLN A 40 0.95 -14.32 -2.19
N LEU A 41 1.81 -13.61 -1.46
CA LEU A 41 2.16 -13.90 -0.07
C LEU A 41 1.50 -12.90 0.88
N ASP A 42 0.79 -13.39 1.87
CA ASP A 42 0.23 -12.58 2.94
C ASP A 42 0.77 -13.08 4.29
N ILE A 43 1.37 -12.18 5.06
CA ILE A 43 1.87 -12.49 6.42
C ILE A 43 0.74 -12.70 7.43
N ARG A 44 -0.48 -12.28 7.09
CA ARG A 44 -1.67 -12.42 7.94
C ARG A 44 -2.24 -13.83 7.83
N PRO A 45 -2.95 -14.31 8.88
CA PRO A 45 -3.70 -15.53 8.77
C PRO A 45 -4.77 -15.43 7.69
N MET A 46 -5.12 -16.59 7.12
CA MET A 46 -6.21 -16.68 6.16
C MET A 46 -7.52 -16.21 6.80
N PRO A 47 -8.21 -15.23 6.22
CA PRO A 47 -9.50 -14.80 6.74
C PRO A 47 -10.53 -15.93 6.70
N PRO A 48 -11.49 -15.97 7.62
CA PRO A 48 -12.54 -16.99 7.62
C PRO A 48 -13.41 -16.86 6.36
N GLU A 49 -13.93 -17.97 5.86
CA GLU A 49 -14.84 -17.97 4.69
C GLU A 49 -16.16 -17.25 4.99
N LYS A 50 -16.66 -17.41 6.22
CA LYS A 50 -17.90 -16.78 6.69
C LYS A 50 -17.59 -15.66 7.66
N GLU A 51 -18.31 -14.56 7.52
CA GLU A 51 -18.19 -13.43 8.44
C GLU A 51 -18.90 -13.70 9.77
N ASP A 52 -18.26 -13.32 10.88
CA ASP A 52 -18.91 -13.22 12.18
C ASP A 52 -19.30 -11.76 12.45
N LYS A 53 -20.56 -11.43 12.10
CA LYS A 53 -21.07 -10.06 12.25
C LYS A 53 -21.23 -9.66 13.72
N LEU A 54 -21.56 -10.61 14.58
CA LEU A 54 -21.82 -10.33 16.00
C LEU A 54 -20.53 -9.96 16.75
N ALA A 55 -19.42 -10.59 16.39
CA ALA A 55 -18.12 -10.32 17.02
C ALA A 55 -17.54 -8.93 16.71
N VAL A 56 -17.98 -8.28 15.62
CA VAL A 56 -17.34 -7.06 15.10
C VAL A 56 -18.29 -5.88 14.91
N TRP A 57 -19.59 -6.08 15.11
CA TRP A 57 -20.59 -4.99 14.97
C TRP A 57 -20.20 -3.76 15.83
N PRO A 58 -20.26 -2.52 15.30
CA PRO A 58 -20.79 -2.10 13.98
C PRO A 58 -19.74 -2.04 12.85
N PHE A 59 -18.58 -2.64 13.02
CA PHE A 59 -17.50 -2.62 12.03
C PHE A 59 -17.66 -3.72 10.98
N TRP A 60 -16.93 -3.58 9.89
CA TRP A 60 -16.87 -4.59 8.84
C TRP A 60 -16.27 -5.88 9.35
N ALA A 61 -16.98 -6.98 9.17
CA ALA A 61 -16.47 -8.30 9.50
C ALA A 61 -15.36 -8.73 8.56
N THR A 62 -14.32 -9.32 9.14
CA THR A 62 -13.25 -9.94 8.38
C THR A 62 -13.75 -11.24 7.76
N LYS A 63 -13.63 -11.35 6.44
CA LYS A 63 -13.91 -12.60 5.70
C LYS A 63 -12.98 -12.72 4.50
N MET A 64 -12.81 -13.96 4.01
CA MET A 64 -12.10 -14.20 2.77
C MET A 64 -12.80 -13.49 1.61
N ARG A 65 -12.03 -12.72 0.88
CA ARG A 65 -12.48 -12.05 -0.35
C ARG A 65 -11.48 -12.37 -1.45
N THR A 66 -12.00 -12.62 -2.62
CA THR A 66 -11.19 -12.83 -3.83
C THR A 66 -11.54 -11.72 -4.80
N SER A 67 -10.56 -10.89 -5.16
CA SER A 67 -10.74 -9.87 -6.18
C SER A 67 -10.80 -10.51 -7.57
N SER A 68 -11.28 -9.76 -8.57
CA SER A 68 -11.26 -10.21 -9.97
C SER A 68 -9.84 -10.58 -10.42
N SER A 69 -8.85 -9.78 -10.03
CA SER A 69 -7.43 -10.05 -10.33
C SER A 69 -6.93 -11.35 -9.73
N GLN A 70 -7.28 -11.64 -8.47
CA GLN A 70 -6.91 -12.89 -7.82
C GLN A 70 -7.61 -14.11 -8.45
N ALA A 71 -8.85 -13.92 -8.92
CA ALA A 71 -9.62 -14.97 -9.61
C ALA A 71 -9.04 -15.36 -10.98
N GLU A 72 -8.13 -14.57 -11.55
CA GLU A 72 -7.39 -14.89 -12.78
C GLU A 72 -6.43 -16.09 -12.62
N GLY A 73 -6.27 -16.64 -11.41
CA GLY A 73 -5.49 -17.87 -11.16
C GLY A 73 -4.38 -17.74 -10.11
N ALA A 74 -4.43 -16.71 -9.27
CA ALA A 74 -3.42 -16.49 -8.24
C ALA A 74 -3.37 -17.61 -7.20
N ILE A 75 -2.18 -18.10 -6.90
CA ILE A 75 -1.92 -18.91 -5.72
C ILE A 75 -1.73 -17.96 -4.55
N ARG A 76 -2.53 -18.13 -3.50
CA ARG A 76 -2.47 -17.27 -2.31
C ARG A 76 -1.97 -18.08 -1.12
N GLU A 77 -0.84 -17.64 -0.56
CA GLU A 77 -0.24 -18.23 0.63
C GLU A 77 -0.39 -17.25 1.80
N PHE A 78 -0.91 -17.76 2.91
CA PHE A 78 -1.17 -17.00 4.13
C PHE A 78 -0.22 -17.42 5.24
N GLN A 79 0.00 -16.54 6.22
CA GLN A 79 0.95 -16.75 7.31
C GLN A 79 2.37 -17.06 6.81
N VAL A 80 2.78 -16.42 5.72
CA VAL A 80 4.09 -16.55 5.10
C VAL A 80 4.84 -15.24 5.17
N ALA A 81 6.03 -15.27 5.78
CA ALA A 81 6.97 -14.16 5.75
C ALA A 81 8.02 -14.36 4.66
N THR A 82 8.37 -13.29 3.98
CA THR A 82 9.53 -13.23 3.10
C THR A 82 10.77 -12.95 3.93
N LEU A 83 11.79 -13.79 3.80
CA LEU A 83 13.07 -13.66 4.52
C LEU A 83 14.15 -13.03 3.64
N GLU A 84 14.23 -13.47 2.37
CA GLU A 84 15.32 -13.09 1.49
C GLU A 84 14.90 -13.23 0.02
N PHE A 85 15.42 -12.38 -0.84
CA PHE A 85 15.36 -12.56 -2.29
C PHE A 85 16.64 -13.25 -2.76
N VAL A 86 16.50 -14.46 -3.29
CA VAL A 86 17.62 -15.29 -3.74
C VAL A 86 17.88 -15.04 -5.21
N GLY A 87 19.15 -14.87 -5.59
CA GLY A 87 19.53 -14.61 -6.98
C GLY A 87 20.99 -14.92 -7.26
N GLU A 88 21.31 -14.98 -8.54
CA GLU A 88 22.66 -15.18 -9.04
C GLU A 88 22.96 -14.09 -10.10
N ASP A 89 24.15 -13.51 -10.06
CA ASP A 89 24.62 -12.48 -11.01
C ASP A 89 23.62 -11.30 -11.20
N GLY A 90 22.95 -10.91 -10.10
CA GLY A 90 21.95 -9.83 -10.13
C GLY A 90 20.59 -10.22 -10.70
N VAL A 91 20.35 -11.49 -10.98
CA VAL A 91 19.09 -12.02 -11.48
C VAL A 91 18.37 -12.79 -10.39
N LEU A 92 17.10 -12.45 -10.15
CA LEU A 92 16.27 -13.15 -9.18
C LEU A 92 15.97 -14.58 -9.63
N THR A 93 16.19 -15.56 -8.75
CA THR A 93 15.87 -16.97 -8.98
C THR A 93 14.83 -17.53 -8.03
N GLY A 94 14.61 -16.85 -6.88
CA GLY A 94 13.64 -17.31 -5.90
C GLY A 94 13.43 -16.32 -4.75
N VAL A 95 12.42 -16.62 -3.96
CA VAL A 95 12.11 -15.92 -2.71
C VAL A 95 12.13 -16.93 -1.57
N LYS A 96 13.01 -16.73 -0.60
CA LYS A 96 13.09 -17.54 0.61
C LYS A 96 12.04 -17.05 1.59
N CYS A 97 11.20 -17.96 2.04
CA CYS A 97 10.06 -17.73 2.91
C CYS A 97 10.10 -18.63 4.13
N CYS A 98 9.31 -18.31 5.14
CA CYS A 98 8.98 -19.20 6.25
C CYS A 98 7.52 -19.05 6.68
N GLN A 99 6.99 -20.01 7.38
CA GLN A 99 5.70 -19.87 8.07
C GLN A 99 5.85 -18.93 9.27
N VAL A 100 4.77 -18.23 9.61
CA VAL A 100 4.69 -17.41 10.81
C VAL A 100 3.52 -17.81 11.69
N ASP A 101 3.66 -17.54 12.99
CA ASP A 101 2.58 -17.69 13.96
C ASP A 101 1.53 -16.56 13.85
N ASP A 102 0.47 -16.62 14.67
CA ASP A 102 -0.59 -15.60 14.69
C ASP A 102 -0.08 -14.21 15.11
N ARG A 103 1.10 -14.14 15.73
CA ARG A 103 1.80 -12.89 16.07
C ARG A 103 2.77 -12.45 14.99
N ARG A 104 2.75 -13.13 13.83
CA ARG A 104 3.64 -12.90 12.67
C ARG A 104 5.12 -13.12 12.98
N LYS A 105 5.44 -13.98 13.94
CA LYS A 105 6.82 -14.37 14.24
C LYS A 105 7.21 -15.58 13.41
N PRO A 106 8.40 -15.59 12.80
CA PRO A 106 8.91 -16.76 12.07
C PRO A 106 8.93 -18.02 12.92
N ILE A 107 8.47 -19.13 12.34
CA ILE A 107 8.54 -20.46 12.92
C ILE A 107 9.79 -21.14 12.38
N ALA A 108 10.75 -21.43 13.26
CA ALA A 108 12.01 -22.07 12.88
C ALA A 108 11.79 -23.46 12.27
N GLY A 109 12.57 -23.79 11.25
CA GLY A 109 12.49 -25.09 10.56
C GLY A 109 11.36 -25.19 9.54
N THR A 110 10.70 -24.08 9.22
CA THR A 110 9.64 -24.01 8.20
C THR A 110 10.06 -23.25 6.94
N GLU A 111 11.36 -23.02 6.77
CA GLU A 111 11.91 -22.28 5.66
C GLU A 111 11.75 -23.05 4.34
N PHE A 112 11.36 -22.34 3.29
CA PHE A 112 11.23 -22.87 1.93
C PHE A 112 11.53 -21.79 0.89
N ILE A 113 11.79 -22.20 -0.35
CA ILE A 113 12.03 -21.30 -1.46
C ILE A 113 10.92 -21.43 -2.49
N ILE A 114 10.37 -20.28 -2.91
CA ILE A 114 9.45 -20.19 -4.04
C ILE A 114 10.27 -19.71 -5.24
N LYS A 115 10.22 -20.45 -6.35
CA LYS A 115 10.82 -20.01 -7.60
C LYS A 115 10.21 -18.68 -8.03
N ALA A 116 11.04 -17.71 -8.36
CA ALA A 116 10.62 -16.40 -8.81
C ALA A 116 11.63 -15.81 -9.81
N ASP A 117 11.14 -15.37 -10.96
CA ASP A 117 11.89 -14.63 -11.96
C ASP A 117 11.62 -13.13 -11.85
N LEU A 118 10.56 -12.75 -11.09
CA LEU A 118 10.16 -11.38 -10.79
C LEU A 118 9.44 -11.33 -9.45
N ALA A 119 9.72 -10.31 -8.65
CA ALA A 119 9.04 -10.08 -7.38
C ALA A 119 8.53 -8.64 -7.27
N PHE A 120 7.32 -8.48 -6.72
CA PHE A 120 6.74 -7.18 -6.38
C PHE A 120 6.59 -7.06 -4.87
N ILE A 121 7.10 -5.97 -4.31
CA ILE A 121 6.95 -5.64 -2.89
C ILE A 121 5.76 -4.68 -2.75
N ALA A 122 4.63 -5.19 -2.24
CA ALA A 122 3.37 -4.47 -2.10
C ALA A 122 2.88 -4.47 -0.63
N ILE A 123 3.78 -4.12 0.30
CA ILE A 123 3.57 -4.21 1.76
C ILE A 123 3.04 -2.92 2.38
N GLY A 124 2.69 -1.95 1.58
CA GLY A 124 2.14 -0.65 2.00
C GLY A 124 3.01 0.52 1.58
N PHE A 125 2.73 1.66 2.19
CA PHE A 125 3.35 2.95 1.87
C PHE A 125 4.16 3.44 3.07
N SER A 126 5.25 4.15 2.79
CA SER A 126 6.13 4.74 3.80
C SER A 126 5.85 6.24 4.04
N GLY A 127 4.88 6.82 3.34
CA GLY A 127 4.54 8.23 3.40
C GLY A 127 5.01 9.04 2.19
N PRO A 128 4.86 10.36 2.21
CA PRO A 128 5.28 11.23 1.13
C PRO A 128 6.80 11.22 0.96
N PHE A 129 7.23 11.45 -0.27
CA PHE A 129 8.64 11.50 -0.63
C PHE A 129 9.27 12.79 -0.08
N THR A 130 10.21 12.68 0.85
CA THR A 130 10.77 13.81 1.59
C THR A 130 11.83 14.59 0.81
N ASP A 131 12.40 14.02 -0.26
CA ASP A 131 13.41 14.65 -1.11
C ASP A 131 12.82 15.55 -2.23
N SER A 132 11.57 15.95 -2.08
CA SER A 132 10.84 16.83 -3.01
C SER A 132 10.64 18.23 -2.39
N VAL A 133 9.51 18.86 -2.69
CA VAL A 133 9.04 20.13 -2.08
C VAL A 133 9.18 20.13 -0.55
N LEU A 134 9.05 18.97 0.11
CA LEU A 134 9.21 18.86 1.56
C LEU A 134 10.64 19.17 2.02
N LYS A 135 11.66 18.91 1.19
CA LYS A 135 13.05 19.22 1.49
C LYS A 135 13.32 20.72 1.51
N GLU A 136 12.73 21.45 0.57
CA GLU A 136 12.84 22.91 0.51
C GLU A 136 12.20 23.59 1.72
N MET A 137 11.26 22.91 2.38
CA MET A 137 10.56 23.38 3.57
C MET A 137 11.10 22.77 4.86
N ASN A 138 12.29 22.13 4.81
CA ASN A 138 12.89 21.45 5.95
C ASN A 138 13.04 22.41 7.16
N GLY A 139 12.58 21.95 8.32
CA GLY A 139 12.57 22.72 9.57
C GLY A 139 11.45 23.76 9.70
N LYS A 140 10.66 24.01 8.64
CA LYS A 140 9.49 24.92 8.68
C LYS A 140 8.18 24.14 8.68
N LEU A 141 8.12 23.03 7.97
CA LEU A 141 6.94 22.18 7.86
C LEU A 141 6.92 21.16 8.98
N THR A 142 5.84 21.12 9.76
CA THR A 142 5.65 20.11 10.80
C THR A 142 5.26 18.79 10.16
N LEU A 143 6.02 17.74 10.50
CA LEU A 143 5.76 16.37 10.09
C LEU A 143 5.39 15.53 11.30
N ASN A 144 4.50 14.57 11.10
CA ASN A 144 4.12 13.57 12.09
C ASN A 144 4.57 12.19 11.60
N THR A 145 5.27 11.46 12.45
CA THR A 145 5.71 10.10 12.13
C THR A 145 4.83 9.11 12.91
N ASP A 146 4.19 8.19 12.20
CA ASP A 146 3.38 7.15 12.79
C ASP A 146 4.25 6.05 13.44
N ARG A 147 3.60 5.08 14.11
CA ARG A 147 4.29 3.96 14.79
C ARG A 147 5.08 3.05 13.83
N ARG A 148 4.85 3.15 12.52
CA ARG A 148 5.52 2.36 11.48
C ARG A 148 6.68 3.12 10.84
N GLY A 149 6.92 4.37 11.27
CA GLY A 149 7.93 5.24 10.69
C GLY A 149 7.46 6.00 9.44
N SER A 150 6.18 5.87 9.05
CA SER A 150 5.61 6.67 7.94
C SER A 150 5.47 8.11 8.39
N THR A 151 5.96 9.03 7.59
CA THR A 151 5.93 10.47 7.88
C THR A 151 4.84 11.15 7.06
N ASN A 152 3.98 11.92 7.70
CA ASN A 152 2.90 12.66 7.05
C ASN A 152 2.99 14.15 7.40
N VAL A 153 2.45 15.00 6.54
CA VAL A 153 2.39 16.45 6.78
C VAL A 153 1.29 16.75 7.79
N VAL A 154 1.62 17.48 8.84
CA VAL A 154 0.62 17.96 9.79
C VAL A 154 -0.13 19.14 9.19
N ALA A 155 -1.45 19.01 9.10
CA ALA A 155 -2.34 20.09 8.71
C ALA A 155 -3.62 20.05 9.55
N ASN A 156 -4.23 21.21 9.76
CA ASN A 156 -5.45 21.38 10.51
C ASN A 156 -6.61 20.56 9.88
N GLU A 157 -7.48 20.02 10.71
CA GLU A 157 -8.61 19.20 10.23
C GLU A 157 -9.79 20.02 9.70
N THR A 158 -9.85 21.31 10.00
CA THR A 158 -10.95 22.19 9.62
C THR A 158 -10.67 23.03 8.39
N ASP A 159 -9.46 23.52 8.25
CA ASP A 159 -9.04 24.43 7.18
C ASP A 159 -7.82 23.92 6.36
N TYR A 160 -7.27 22.77 6.75
CA TYR A 160 -6.17 22.09 6.06
C TYR A 160 -4.85 22.89 5.97
N ARG A 161 -4.70 23.96 6.76
CA ARG A 161 -3.46 24.73 6.84
C ARG A 161 -2.36 23.91 7.52
N THR A 162 -1.17 24.07 6.99
CA THR A 162 0.05 23.52 7.59
C THR A 162 0.70 24.54 8.53
N SER A 163 1.87 24.20 9.09
CA SER A 163 2.71 25.13 9.86
C SER A 163 3.37 26.22 8.99
N VAL A 164 3.29 26.11 7.69
CA VAL A 164 3.87 27.07 6.73
C VAL A 164 2.75 27.91 6.13
N ASP A 165 2.92 29.25 6.17
CA ASP A 165 1.94 30.16 5.59
C ASP A 165 1.75 29.89 4.09
N LYS A 166 0.51 30.00 3.62
CA LYS A 166 0.09 29.76 2.23
C LYS A 166 0.35 28.32 1.73
N LEU A 167 0.54 27.37 2.65
CA LEU A 167 0.64 25.96 2.35
C LEU A 167 -0.48 25.16 3.02
N TRP A 168 -1.17 24.36 2.24
CA TRP A 168 -2.23 23.45 2.69
C TRP A 168 -1.86 22.02 2.33
N ALA A 169 -2.34 21.05 3.12
CA ALA A 169 -2.15 19.64 2.85
C ALA A 169 -3.45 18.86 3.08
N ALA A 170 -3.81 17.99 2.15
CA ALA A 170 -5.02 17.20 2.18
C ALA A 170 -4.79 15.80 1.59
N GLY A 171 -5.67 14.86 1.89
CA GLY A 171 -5.58 13.49 1.42
C GLY A 171 -4.45 12.69 2.07
N ASP A 172 -3.86 11.77 1.32
CA ASP A 172 -2.88 10.82 1.84
C ASP A 172 -1.61 11.47 2.39
N VAL A 173 -1.19 12.59 1.85
CA VAL A 173 -0.01 13.32 2.36
C VAL A 173 -0.19 13.81 3.81
N ARG A 174 -1.44 14.07 4.22
CA ARG A 174 -1.81 14.50 5.57
C ARG A 174 -2.27 13.34 6.44
N ARG A 175 -3.18 12.53 5.91
CA ARG A 175 -3.89 11.47 6.65
C ARG A 175 -3.08 10.16 6.73
N GLY A 176 -2.11 9.96 5.87
CA GLY A 176 -1.58 8.65 5.51
C GLY A 176 -2.45 7.97 4.46
N GLN A 177 -1.96 6.89 3.88
CA GLN A 177 -2.71 6.14 2.86
C GLN A 177 -4.08 5.71 3.38
N SER A 178 -5.12 6.01 2.61
CA SER A 178 -6.50 5.76 2.99
C SER A 178 -7.37 5.50 1.76
N LEU A 179 -8.68 5.67 1.89
CA LEU A 179 -9.61 5.47 0.79
C LEU A 179 -9.68 6.71 -0.11
N VAL A 180 -9.87 6.49 -1.41
CA VAL A 180 -10.02 7.55 -2.41
C VAL A 180 -11.14 8.54 -2.07
N VAL A 181 -12.21 8.07 -1.44
CA VAL A 181 -13.32 8.92 -0.98
C VAL A 181 -12.87 9.98 0.06
N TRP A 182 -11.91 9.64 0.90
CA TRP A 182 -11.33 10.58 1.84
C TRP A 182 -10.42 11.59 1.16
N ALA A 183 -9.62 11.17 0.19
CA ALA A 183 -8.78 12.06 -0.59
C ALA A 183 -9.64 13.10 -1.36
N ILE A 184 -10.72 12.65 -2.00
CA ILE A 184 -11.68 13.53 -2.70
C ILE A 184 -12.32 14.52 -1.71
N ARG A 185 -12.83 14.01 -0.58
CA ARG A 185 -13.48 14.85 0.45
C ARG A 185 -12.53 15.93 0.97
N GLU A 186 -11.34 15.52 1.41
CA GLU A 186 -10.36 16.46 1.96
C GLU A 186 -9.88 17.46 0.91
N GLY A 187 -9.65 17.01 -0.34
CA GLY A 187 -9.29 17.91 -1.43
C GLY A 187 -10.34 19.00 -1.70
N ARG A 188 -11.63 18.62 -1.70
CA ARG A 188 -12.74 19.58 -1.87
C ARG A 188 -12.84 20.56 -0.69
N GLN A 189 -12.69 20.06 0.53
CA GLN A 189 -12.73 20.92 1.72
C GLN A 189 -11.52 21.84 1.81
N ALA A 190 -10.33 21.35 1.44
CA ALA A 190 -9.14 22.19 1.35
C ALA A 190 -9.28 23.28 0.28
N ALA A 191 -9.81 22.95 -0.90
CA ALA A 191 -10.09 23.92 -1.96
C ALA A 191 -11.03 25.04 -1.47
N ARG A 192 -12.09 24.67 -0.73
CA ARG A 192 -13.00 25.65 -0.11
C ARG A 192 -12.27 26.55 0.89
N ALA A 193 -11.45 25.96 1.76
CA ALA A 193 -10.70 26.72 2.77
C ALA A 193 -9.65 27.66 2.13
N ILE A 194 -9.01 27.23 1.05
CA ILE A 194 -8.09 28.07 0.27
C ILE A 194 -8.83 29.23 -0.39
N ASP A 195 -9.97 28.97 -1.03
CA ASP A 195 -10.82 29.99 -1.65
C ASP A 195 -11.26 31.05 -0.62
N GLU A 196 -11.77 30.61 0.53
CA GLU A 196 -12.16 31.49 1.62
C GLU A 196 -10.97 32.32 2.16
N ALA A 197 -9.79 31.74 2.26
CA ALA A 197 -8.58 32.41 2.73
C ALA A 197 -8.07 33.48 1.73
N LEU A 198 -8.22 33.25 0.43
CA LEU A 198 -7.76 34.15 -0.61
C LEU A 198 -8.78 35.24 -0.93
N MET A 199 -10.07 34.91 -0.93
CA MET A 199 -11.16 35.80 -1.36
C MET A 199 -11.91 36.45 -0.20
N GLY A 200 -11.66 36.02 1.05
CA GLY A 200 -12.38 36.49 2.24
C GLY A 200 -13.76 35.85 2.44
N ALA A 201 -14.30 35.20 1.40
CA ALA A 201 -15.54 34.44 1.44
C ALA A 201 -15.52 33.37 0.36
N THR A 202 -16.38 32.35 0.48
CA THR A 202 -16.44 31.26 -0.50
C THR A 202 -17.87 30.80 -0.76
N VAL A 203 -18.16 30.46 -1.99
CA VAL A 203 -19.42 29.82 -2.42
C VAL A 203 -19.26 28.32 -2.67
N LEU A 204 -18.06 27.78 -2.49
CA LEU A 204 -17.79 26.36 -2.68
C LEU A 204 -18.50 25.54 -1.61
N PRO A 205 -19.11 24.42 -1.96
CA PRO A 205 -19.82 23.55 -1.00
C PRO A 205 -18.85 22.90 -0.01
N ARG A 206 -19.38 22.56 1.17
CA ARG A 206 -18.65 21.87 2.23
C ARG A 206 -18.58 20.37 1.97
#